data_ca954f7fc7c2f075c410dce6baf31727
#
_entry.id   ca954f7fc7c2f075c410dce6baf31727
#
_cell.length_a   1.000
_cell.length_b   1.000
_cell.length_c   1.000
_cell.angle_alpha   90.00
_cell.angle_beta   90.00
_cell.angle_gamma   90.00
#
_symmetry.space_group_name_H-M   'P 1'
#
loop_
_entity.id
_entity.type
_entity.pdbx_description
1 polymer ?
#
loop_
_entity_poly.entity_id
_entity_poly.type
_entity_poly.pdbx_seq_one_letter_code
_entity_poly.pdbx_strand_id
1 'polypeptide(L)'
;MPAKNRFLFTSESVTEGHPDKIADQISDAVLDACLTEDPMSRVACESLLATGLIVVAGEITTKSYVDFQSVARGVVSSIGYNNALFGFDSNTCAVISTINKQSGDIAMGVDTGGAGDQGMMFGYACNENADLMPTPISLAHKLTYRLSEVRKNGKLSYLRPDGKSQVTVEYDANHKPVRVDAVVISTQHAETVGNDELRSDILKYVIQAVIPAHLLDEDTKYHINPTGRFVIGGPMGDTGLTGRKIIVDTYGGMGRHGGGAFSGKDPTKVDRSAAYMARYIAKNIVAAKLADRCEVQLAYAIGVAEPVSVLVDTFGTAKVDPATIPDLVRAHFKLTPKGIIESLNLRRPIYCKTAAYGHFGRNDADFTWEATDKAAKLASAAGVGEPAAAHK
;
A
#
# COMPACT_ATOMS: atom_id res chain seq x y z
N MET A 1 24.46 11.85 -15.98
CA MET A 1 24.86 10.61 -15.27
C MET A 1 25.05 10.96 -13.80
N PRO A 2 24.68 10.11 -12.83
CA PRO A 2 24.95 10.38 -11.42
C PRO A 2 26.45 10.60 -11.20
N ALA A 3 26.79 11.43 -10.18
CA ALA A 3 28.19 11.63 -9.79
C ALA A 3 28.82 10.29 -9.35
N LYS A 4 30.16 10.23 -9.38
CA LYS A 4 30.90 9.02 -8.99
C LYS A 4 30.42 8.51 -7.61
N ASN A 5 30.05 7.23 -7.52
CA ASN A 5 29.48 6.56 -6.34
C ASN A 5 28.03 6.96 -5.99
N ARG A 6 27.24 7.42 -6.96
CA ARG A 6 25.81 7.65 -6.80
C ARG A 6 25.00 6.74 -7.73
N PHE A 7 23.75 6.46 -7.34
CA PHE A 7 22.84 5.66 -8.16
C PHE A 7 21.43 6.24 -8.12
N LEU A 8 20.61 5.91 -9.12
CA LEU A 8 19.23 6.32 -9.23
C LEU A 8 18.32 5.15 -8.83
N PHE A 9 17.26 5.45 -8.08
CA PHE A 9 16.18 4.50 -7.79
C PHE A 9 14.83 5.15 -8.04
N THR A 10 13.93 4.39 -8.67
CA THR A 10 12.63 4.90 -9.10
C THR A 10 11.51 4.06 -8.50
N SER A 11 10.46 4.74 -8.01
CA SER A 11 9.19 4.12 -7.62
C SER A 11 8.03 4.85 -8.25
N GLU A 12 6.93 4.15 -8.44
CA GLU A 12 5.68 4.71 -8.96
C GLU A 12 4.52 4.53 -7.98
N SER A 13 3.49 5.35 -8.14
CA SER A 13 2.21 5.23 -7.47
C SER A 13 1.08 5.65 -8.39
N VAL A 14 -0.15 5.31 -8.02
CA VAL A 14 -1.35 5.65 -8.77
C VAL A 14 -2.41 6.24 -7.84
N THR A 15 -3.32 7.03 -8.41
CA THR A 15 -4.44 7.62 -7.65
C THR A 15 -5.50 6.57 -7.31
N GLU A 16 -6.39 6.93 -6.40
CA GLU A 16 -7.59 6.12 -6.06
C GLU A 16 -8.49 5.81 -7.27
N GLY A 17 -8.43 6.64 -8.32
CA GLY A 17 -9.22 6.48 -9.54
C GLY A 17 -8.55 5.66 -10.64
N HIS A 18 -7.35 5.13 -10.42
CA HIS A 18 -6.75 4.15 -11.32
C HIS A 18 -7.57 2.85 -11.33
N PRO A 19 -7.84 2.21 -12.48
CA PRO A 19 -8.71 1.04 -12.56
C PRO A 19 -8.37 -0.08 -11.59
N ASP A 20 -7.09 -0.47 -11.46
CA ASP A 20 -6.67 -1.50 -10.50
C ASP A 20 -6.94 -1.06 -9.05
N LYS A 21 -6.77 0.23 -8.72
CA LYS A 21 -7.02 0.72 -7.36
C LYS A 21 -8.51 0.89 -7.05
N ILE A 22 -9.35 1.10 -8.04
CA ILE A 22 -10.80 1.02 -7.87
C ILE A 22 -11.19 -0.42 -7.52
N ALA A 23 -10.61 -1.41 -8.21
CA ALA A 23 -10.84 -2.83 -7.94
C ALA A 23 -10.43 -3.20 -6.51
N ASP A 24 -9.25 -2.78 -6.07
CA ASP A 24 -8.77 -2.98 -4.71
C ASP A 24 -9.71 -2.36 -3.67
N GLN A 25 -10.14 -1.11 -3.89
CA GLN A 25 -11.05 -0.41 -2.98
C GLN A 25 -12.44 -1.07 -2.90
N ILE A 26 -12.98 -1.58 -4.02
CA ILE A 26 -14.25 -2.31 -4.01
C ILE A 26 -14.11 -3.60 -3.21
N SER A 27 -13.05 -4.38 -3.46
CA SER A 27 -12.80 -5.65 -2.77
C SER A 27 -12.61 -5.46 -1.26
N ASP A 28 -11.90 -4.41 -0.84
CA ASP A 28 -11.72 -4.08 0.57
C ASP A 28 -12.97 -3.45 1.20
N ALA A 29 -13.80 -2.72 0.45
CA ALA A 29 -15.07 -2.22 0.95
C ALA A 29 -16.08 -3.36 1.19
N VAL A 30 -16.06 -4.40 0.36
CA VAL A 30 -16.83 -5.63 0.60
C VAL A 30 -16.35 -6.34 1.87
N LEU A 31 -15.04 -6.44 2.07
CA LEU A 31 -14.46 -6.98 3.30
C LEU A 31 -14.90 -6.18 4.53
N ASP A 32 -14.80 -4.85 4.49
CA ASP A 32 -15.19 -3.99 5.59
C ASP A 32 -16.70 -4.10 5.91
N ALA A 33 -17.54 -4.19 4.88
CA ALA A 33 -18.98 -4.42 5.06
C ALA A 33 -19.27 -5.74 5.79
N CYS A 34 -18.54 -6.82 5.43
CA CYS A 34 -18.66 -8.10 6.13
C CYS A 34 -18.22 -8.00 7.60
N LEU A 35 -17.04 -7.38 7.85
CA LEU A 35 -16.45 -7.30 9.19
C LEU A 35 -17.21 -6.39 10.14
N THR A 36 -17.96 -5.43 9.63
CA THR A 36 -18.75 -4.48 10.44
C THR A 36 -19.79 -5.22 11.29
N GLU A 37 -20.47 -6.21 10.74
CA GLU A 37 -21.50 -6.96 11.44
C GLU A 37 -21.01 -8.34 11.94
N ASP A 38 -20.05 -8.94 11.24
CA ASP A 38 -19.44 -10.22 11.61
C ASP A 38 -17.92 -10.16 11.56
N PRO A 39 -17.23 -9.82 12.67
CA PRO A 39 -15.77 -9.78 12.74
C PRO A 39 -15.09 -11.11 12.44
N MET A 40 -15.85 -12.22 12.42
CA MET A 40 -15.31 -13.56 12.10
C MET A 40 -15.48 -13.94 10.63
N SER A 41 -15.98 -13.04 9.81
CA SER A 41 -16.16 -13.25 8.37
C SER A 41 -14.87 -13.76 7.70
N ARG A 42 -15.04 -14.71 6.78
CA ARG A 42 -14.00 -15.20 5.88
C ARG A 42 -14.28 -14.64 4.50
N VAL A 43 -13.34 -13.85 3.99
CA VAL A 43 -13.51 -13.12 2.73
C VAL A 43 -12.30 -13.31 1.85
N ALA A 44 -12.55 -13.74 0.63
CA ALA A 44 -11.65 -13.69 -0.49
C ALA A 44 -12.45 -13.07 -1.65
N CYS A 45 -12.35 -11.75 -1.81
CA CYS A 45 -13.14 -10.98 -2.75
C CYS A 45 -12.22 -10.34 -3.79
N GLU A 46 -12.50 -10.56 -5.05
CA GLU A 46 -11.79 -9.98 -6.17
C GLU A 46 -12.76 -9.19 -7.04
N SER A 47 -12.27 -8.11 -7.64
CA SER A 47 -13.04 -7.24 -8.51
C SER A 47 -12.34 -7.05 -9.84
N LEU A 48 -13.13 -6.98 -10.91
CA LEU A 48 -12.69 -6.60 -12.25
C LEU A 48 -13.53 -5.41 -12.71
N LEU A 49 -12.85 -4.39 -13.26
CA LEU A 49 -13.51 -3.26 -13.90
C LEU A 49 -13.11 -3.15 -15.36
N ALA A 50 -14.08 -2.89 -16.20
CA ALA A 50 -13.88 -2.57 -17.62
C ALA A 50 -14.89 -1.50 -18.03
N THR A 51 -14.93 -1.10 -19.31
CA THR A 51 -15.85 -0.08 -19.80
C THR A 51 -17.31 -0.40 -19.40
N GLY A 52 -17.86 0.43 -18.50
CA GLY A 52 -19.25 0.31 -18.05
C GLY A 52 -19.59 -0.92 -17.21
N LEU A 53 -18.61 -1.70 -16.74
CA LEU A 53 -18.82 -2.97 -16.05
C LEU A 53 -17.96 -3.07 -14.78
N ILE A 54 -18.57 -3.60 -13.71
CA ILE A 54 -17.90 -4.09 -12.50
C ILE A 54 -18.32 -5.56 -12.32
N VAL A 55 -17.36 -6.44 -12.11
CA VAL A 55 -17.58 -7.83 -11.69
C VAL A 55 -16.96 -7.98 -10.29
N VAL A 56 -17.78 -8.47 -9.34
CA VAL A 56 -17.33 -8.83 -7.98
C VAL A 56 -17.44 -10.35 -7.85
N ALA A 57 -16.32 -11.01 -7.60
CA ALA A 57 -16.25 -12.48 -7.55
C ALA A 57 -15.48 -12.94 -6.32
N GLY A 58 -15.63 -14.20 -5.95
CA GLY A 58 -14.84 -14.80 -4.86
C GLY A 58 -15.64 -15.69 -3.93
N GLU A 59 -15.06 -15.96 -2.76
CA GLU A 59 -15.63 -16.82 -1.72
C GLU A 59 -15.79 -16.04 -0.42
N ILE A 60 -17.03 -15.99 0.09
CA ILE A 60 -17.38 -15.30 1.33
C ILE A 60 -18.20 -16.22 2.23
N THR A 61 -17.75 -16.34 3.48
CA THR A 61 -18.52 -16.96 4.57
C THR A 61 -18.72 -15.92 5.66
N THR A 62 -19.93 -15.44 5.80
CA THR A 62 -20.31 -14.38 6.76
C THR A 62 -21.75 -14.59 7.24
N LYS A 63 -22.08 -13.99 8.37
CA LYS A 63 -23.46 -13.83 8.87
C LYS A 63 -24.09 -12.51 8.44
N SER A 64 -23.29 -11.59 7.92
CA SER A 64 -23.71 -10.27 7.45
C SER A 64 -24.47 -10.39 6.13
N TYR A 65 -25.46 -9.52 5.93
CA TYR A 65 -26.04 -9.26 4.62
C TYR A 65 -25.25 -8.12 3.95
N VAL A 66 -24.67 -8.38 2.79
CA VAL A 66 -23.91 -7.37 2.03
C VAL A 66 -24.54 -7.15 0.66
N ASP A 67 -24.98 -5.93 0.39
CA ASP A 67 -25.40 -5.50 -0.94
C ASP A 67 -24.16 -5.10 -1.76
N PHE A 68 -23.59 -6.06 -2.48
CA PHE A 68 -22.38 -5.87 -3.29
C PHE A 68 -22.53 -4.75 -4.33
N GLN A 69 -23.73 -4.57 -4.90
CA GLN A 69 -23.97 -3.51 -5.88
C GLN A 69 -23.88 -2.13 -5.24
N SER A 70 -24.55 -1.94 -4.11
CA SER A 70 -24.51 -0.67 -3.38
C SER A 70 -23.10 -0.35 -2.88
N VAL A 71 -22.35 -1.35 -2.37
CA VAL A 71 -20.95 -1.18 -1.93
C VAL A 71 -20.08 -0.74 -3.12
N ALA A 72 -20.12 -1.45 -4.24
CA ALA A 72 -19.30 -1.13 -5.41
C ALA A 72 -19.60 0.26 -5.97
N ARG A 73 -20.91 0.62 -6.10
CA ARG A 73 -21.32 1.95 -6.57
C ARG A 73 -20.90 3.05 -5.61
N GLY A 74 -20.99 2.81 -4.31
CA GLY A 74 -20.58 3.75 -3.26
C GLY A 74 -19.09 4.09 -3.37
N VAL A 75 -18.24 3.10 -3.57
CA VAL A 75 -16.78 3.28 -3.79
C VAL A 75 -16.54 4.11 -5.05
N VAL A 76 -17.09 3.73 -6.19
CA VAL A 76 -16.92 4.42 -7.46
C VAL A 76 -17.38 5.88 -7.37
N SER A 77 -18.51 6.12 -6.70
CA SER A 77 -19.04 7.47 -6.45
C SER A 77 -18.11 8.31 -5.56
N SER A 78 -17.60 7.73 -4.47
CA SER A 78 -16.70 8.44 -3.53
C SER A 78 -15.36 8.82 -4.16
N ILE A 79 -14.88 8.03 -5.11
CA ILE A 79 -13.69 8.34 -5.92
C ILE A 79 -13.97 9.54 -6.84
N GLY A 80 -15.21 9.71 -7.31
CA GLY A 80 -15.63 10.82 -8.17
C GLY A 80 -15.96 10.42 -9.60
N TYR A 81 -16.17 9.13 -9.89
CA TYR A 81 -16.76 8.66 -11.15
C TYR A 81 -18.30 8.70 -11.03
N ASN A 82 -18.85 9.88 -11.14
CA ASN A 82 -20.28 10.19 -10.99
C ASN A 82 -20.86 10.94 -12.20
N ASN A 83 -20.17 10.90 -13.32
CA ASN A 83 -20.57 11.56 -14.56
C ASN A 83 -20.09 10.71 -15.75
N ALA A 84 -21.01 10.35 -16.63
CA ALA A 84 -20.71 9.56 -17.83
C ALA A 84 -19.63 10.18 -18.74
N LEU A 85 -19.47 11.51 -18.72
CA LEU A 85 -18.41 12.22 -19.45
C LEU A 85 -16.99 11.91 -18.94
N PHE A 86 -16.86 11.29 -17.75
CA PHE A 86 -15.56 10.86 -17.23
C PHE A 86 -15.18 9.46 -17.73
N GLY A 87 -16.03 8.84 -18.56
CA GLY A 87 -15.84 7.52 -19.12
C GLY A 87 -16.32 6.36 -18.22
N PHE A 88 -16.71 6.67 -16.97
CA PHE A 88 -17.26 5.71 -16.02
C PHE A 88 -18.23 6.44 -15.06
N ASP A 89 -19.33 5.79 -14.68
CA ASP A 89 -20.35 6.41 -13.84
C ASP A 89 -20.95 5.39 -12.88
N SER A 90 -20.89 5.68 -11.59
CA SER A 90 -21.42 4.84 -10.51
C SER A 90 -22.90 4.54 -10.64
N ASN A 91 -23.69 5.44 -11.24
CA ASN A 91 -25.14 5.27 -11.39
C ASN A 91 -25.53 4.36 -12.56
N THR A 92 -24.73 4.34 -13.62
CA THR A 92 -25.09 3.69 -14.90
C THR A 92 -24.25 2.47 -15.24
N CYS A 93 -23.11 2.23 -14.58
CA CYS A 93 -22.31 1.03 -14.82
C CYS A 93 -23.06 -0.24 -14.41
N ALA A 94 -22.86 -1.34 -15.13
CA ALA A 94 -23.34 -2.65 -14.72
C ALA A 94 -22.51 -3.17 -13.54
N VAL A 95 -23.17 -3.80 -12.56
CA VAL A 95 -22.50 -4.51 -11.47
C VAL A 95 -23.01 -5.94 -11.46
N ILE A 96 -22.10 -6.89 -11.64
CA ILE A 96 -22.37 -8.34 -11.64
C ILE A 96 -21.64 -8.94 -10.45
N SER A 97 -22.30 -9.82 -9.70
CA SER A 97 -21.67 -10.55 -8.60
C SER A 97 -21.74 -12.06 -8.83
N THR A 98 -20.63 -12.76 -8.54
CA THR A 98 -20.54 -14.21 -8.48
C THR A 98 -19.75 -14.58 -7.23
N ILE A 99 -20.45 -14.61 -6.09
CA ILE A 99 -19.91 -14.92 -4.77
C ILE A 99 -20.40 -16.28 -4.34
N ASN A 100 -19.46 -17.16 -3.98
CA ASN A 100 -19.71 -18.51 -3.48
C ASN A 100 -19.36 -18.59 -1.99
N LYS A 101 -19.77 -19.68 -1.33
CA LYS A 101 -19.27 -20.02 0.00
C LYS A 101 -17.88 -20.64 -0.11
N GLN A 102 -17.01 -20.38 0.88
CA GLN A 102 -15.68 -21.00 0.94
C GLN A 102 -15.82 -22.53 1.01
N SER A 103 -14.92 -23.24 0.31
CA SER A 103 -14.82 -24.70 0.35
C SER A 103 -14.54 -25.21 1.76
N GLY A 104 -15.21 -26.30 2.15
CA GLY A 104 -15.00 -26.96 3.46
C GLY A 104 -13.56 -27.47 3.64
N ASP A 105 -12.88 -27.86 2.57
CA ASP A 105 -11.50 -28.38 2.62
C ASP A 105 -10.48 -27.33 3.06
N ILE A 106 -10.66 -26.08 2.60
CA ILE A 106 -9.80 -24.95 3.03
C ILE A 106 -10.09 -24.58 4.50
N ALA A 107 -11.34 -24.68 4.93
CA ALA A 107 -11.74 -24.36 6.31
C ALA A 107 -11.03 -25.27 7.34
N MET A 108 -10.86 -26.54 7.05
CA MET A 108 -10.22 -27.51 7.99
C MET A 108 -8.80 -27.11 8.41
N GLY A 109 -7.98 -26.58 7.50
CA GLY A 109 -6.61 -26.15 7.81
C GLY A 109 -6.53 -24.88 8.66
N VAL A 110 -7.51 -24.01 8.54
CA VAL A 110 -7.57 -22.71 9.25
C VAL A 110 -8.23 -22.83 10.61
N ASP A 111 -9.24 -23.70 10.76
CA ASP A 111 -9.98 -23.88 12.01
C ASP A 111 -9.12 -24.50 13.12
N THR A 112 -8.03 -25.18 12.78
CA THR A 112 -7.01 -25.67 13.72
C THR A 112 -5.99 -24.61 14.15
N GLY A 113 -6.09 -23.37 13.62
CA GLY A 113 -5.17 -22.26 13.91
C GLY A 113 -3.91 -22.20 13.03
N GLY A 114 -3.81 -23.08 12.03
CA GLY A 114 -2.74 -23.06 11.03
C GLY A 114 -2.94 -21.98 9.96
N ALA A 115 -1.89 -21.74 9.15
CA ALA A 115 -1.99 -20.88 7.99
C ALA A 115 -2.92 -21.49 6.93
N GLY A 116 -3.77 -20.66 6.34
CA GLY A 116 -4.73 -21.10 5.32
C GLY A 116 -4.12 -21.40 3.96
N ASP A 117 -2.87 -20.99 3.76
CA ASP A 117 -2.10 -21.24 2.54
C ASP A 117 -0.59 -21.23 2.85
N GLN A 118 0.19 -21.75 1.93
CA GLN A 118 1.62 -21.52 1.88
C GLN A 118 1.93 -20.11 1.37
N GLY A 119 3.07 -19.55 1.74
CA GLY A 119 3.51 -18.29 1.18
C GLY A 119 4.73 -17.72 1.88
N MET A 120 5.30 -16.68 1.27
CA MET A 120 6.36 -15.87 1.85
C MET A 120 5.93 -14.40 1.81
N MET A 121 6.08 -13.70 2.92
CA MET A 121 5.67 -12.32 3.09
C MET A 121 6.87 -11.50 3.52
N PHE A 122 6.96 -10.28 3.00
CA PHE A 122 8.08 -9.39 3.27
C PHE A 122 7.61 -8.11 3.97
N GLY A 123 8.42 -7.64 4.91
CA GLY A 123 8.35 -6.32 5.49
C GLY A 123 9.66 -5.58 5.31
N TYR A 124 9.60 -4.27 5.09
CA TYR A 124 10.78 -3.45 4.92
C TYR A 124 10.65 -2.14 5.72
N ALA A 125 11.77 -1.63 6.20
CA ALA A 125 11.89 -0.30 6.78
C ALA A 125 13.30 0.26 6.56
N CYS A 126 13.42 1.59 6.48
CA CYS A 126 14.69 2.30 6.39
C CYS A 126 14.58 3.67 7.09
N ASN A 127 15.71 4.23 7.50
CA ASN A 127 15.77 5.49 8.24
C ASN A 127 15.88 6.74 7.31
N GLU A 128 15.28 6.68 6.11
CA GLU A 128 15.36 7.77 5.14
C GLU A 128 14.45 8.97 5.48
N ASN A 129 13.35 8.71 6.15
CA ASN A 129 12.35 9.71 6.55
C ASN A 129 11.61 9.29 7.83
N ALA A 130 10.76 10.16 8.36
CA ALA A 130 10.01 9.91 9.59
C ALA A 130 9.06 8.71 9.54
N ASP A 131 8.54 8.38 8.34
CA ASP A 131 7.64 7.26 8.11
C ASP A 131 8.39 5.91 8.07
N LEU A 132 9.73 5.95 8.10
CA LEU A 132 10.63 4.79 7.93
C LEU A 132 10.34 4.02 6.65
N MET A 133 10.11 4.75 5.57
CA MET A 133 9.82 4.25 4.22
C MET A 133 10.87 4.69 3.22
N PRO A 134 11.06 3.96 2.10
CA PRO A 134 11.87 4.44 1.00
C PRO A 134 11.34 5.76 0.45
N THR A 135 12.23 6.73 0.24
CA THR A 135 11.86 8.08 -0.20
C THR A 135 11.13 8.10 -1.55
N PRO A 136 11.51 7.33 -2.59
CA PRO A 136 10.82 7.36 -3.89
C PRO A 136 9.34 6.99 -3.79
N ILE A 137 9.01 5.88 -3.12
CA ILE A 137 7.61 5.44 -2.98
C ILE A 137 6.82 6.36 -2.06
N SER A 138 7.42 6.86 -0.98
CA SER A 138 6.79 7.82 -0.07
C SER A 138 6.40 9.10 -0.82
N LEU A 139 7.29 9.65 -1.64
CA LEU A 139 7.00 10.83 -2.46
C LEU A 139 5.97 10.53 -3.55
N ALA A 140 6.06 9.36 -4.22
CA ALA A 140 5.10 8.96 -5.25
C ALA A 140 3.67 8.86 -4.68
N HIS A 141 3.49 8.26 -3.50
CA HIS A 141 2.19 8.23 -2.82
C HIS A 141 1.67 9.62 -2.45
N LYS A 142 2.52 10.46 -1.88
CA LYS A 142 2.14 11.84 -1.52
C LYS A 142 1.73 12.66 -2.74
N LEU A 143 2.38 12.46 -3.90
CA LEU A 143 2.00 13.12 -5.15
C LEU A 143 0.64 12.67 -5.66
N THR A 144 0.37 11.36 -5.70
CA THR A 144 -0.94 10.84 -6.15
C THR A 144 -2.07 11.19 -5.18
N TYR A 145 -1.79 11.20 -3.88
CA TYR A 145 -2.74 11.68 -2.87
C TYR A 145 -3.06 13.18 -3.09
N ARG A 146 -2.02 14.00 -3.33
CA ARG A 146 -2.18 15.43 -3.59
C ARG A 146 -2.96 15.72 -4.86
N LEU A 147 -2.78 14.93 -5.93
CA LEU A 147 -3.61 15.01 -7.14
C LEU A 147 -5.09 14.82 -6.81
N SER A 148 -5.44 13.81 -6.03
CA SER A 148 -6.81 13.57 -5.62
C SER A 148 -7.35 14.67 -4.70
N GLU A 149 -6.53 15.19 -3.81
CA GLU A 149 -6.90 16.28 -2.91
C GLU A 149 -7.23 17.57 -3.68
N VAL A 150 -6.37 18.03 -4.60
CA VAL A 150 -6.62 19.26 -5.37
C VAL A 150 -7.77 19.11 -6.36
N ARG A 151 -8.09 17.89 -6.79
CA ARG A 151 -9.29 17.58 -7.57
C ARG A 151 -10.54 17.68 -6.72
N LYS A 152 -10.58 16.94 -5.58
CA LYS A 152 -11.77 16.83 -4.71
C LYS A 152 -12.15 18.15 -4.03
N ASN A 153 -11.16 18.98 -3.66
CA ASN A 153 -11.43 20.29 -3.05
C ASN A 153 -11.72 21.40 -4.08
N GLY A 154 -11.74 21.07 -5.38
CA GLY A 154 -12.07 21.99 -6.47
C GLY A 154 -10.95 22.97 -6.87
N LYS A 155 -9.76 22.84 -6.28
CA LYS A 155 -8.62 23.71 -6.64
C LYS A 155 -8.22 23.55 -8.11
N LEU A 156 -8.22 22.32 -8.61
CA LEU A 156 -8.00 21.98 -10.01
C LEU A 156 -9.20 21.16 -10.51
N SER A 157 -10.33 21.82 -10.70
CA SER A 157 -11.64 21.20 -11.01
C SER A 157 -11.68 20.48 -12.37
N TYR A 158 -10.73 20.77 -13.26
CA TYR A 158 -10.60 20.10 -14.54
C TYR A 158 -9.92 18.72 -14.44
N LEU A 159 -9.30 18.37 -13.30
CA LEU A 159 -8.74 17.02 -13.10
C LEU A 159 -9.83 15.97 -13.01
N ARG A 160 -9.49 14.76 -13.45
CA ARG A 160 -10.32 13.57 -13.38
C ARG A 160 -9.67 12.54 -12.45
N PRO A 161 -10.41 11.47 -12.05
CA PRO A 161 -9.93 10.60 -10.97
C PRO A 161 -8.66 9.80 -11.28
N ASP A 162 -8.41 9.42 -12.54
CA ASP A 162 -7.26 8.59 -12.91
C ASP A 162 -5.97 9.40 -12.99
N GLY A 163 -4.90 8.82 -12.47
CA GLY A 163 -3.58 9.43 -12.54
C GLY A 163 -2.48 8.55 -11.96
N LYS A 164 -1.26 8.86 -12.34
CA LYS A 164 -0.04 8.16 -11.93
C LYS A 164 1.05 9.16 -11.57
N SER A 165 1.92 8.76 -10.67
CA SER A 165 3.19 9.44 -10.38
C SER A 165 4.35 8.48 -10.45
N GLN A 166 5.53 8.98 -10.80
CA GLN A 166 6.79 8.25 -10.68
C GLN A 166 7.85 9.22 -10.19
N VAL A 167 8.65 8.79 -9.23
CA VAL A 167 9.72 9.62 -8.65
C VAL A 167 11.02 8.86 -8.73
N THR A 168 12.04 9.49 -9.33
CA THR A 168 13.41 9.01 -9.37
C THR A 168 14.24 9.82 -8.39
N VAL A 169 14.84 9.13 -7.43
CA VAL A 169 15.70 9.74 -6.40
C VAL A 169 17.14 9.31 -6.64
N GLU A 170 18.06 10.27 -6.54
CA GLU A 170 19.49 10.03 -6.53
C GLU A 170 19.95 9.76 -5.10
N TYR A 171 20.67 8.66 -4.93
CA TYR A 171 21.23 8.19 -3.66
C TYR A 171 22.75 8.28 -3.65
N ASP A 172 23.32 8.52 -2.48
CA ASP A 172 24.77 8.38 -2.26
C ASP A 172 25.17 6.90 -2.04
N ALA A 173 26.47 6.67 -1.89
CA ALA A 173 27.03 5.32 -1.65
C ALA A 173 26.54 4.68 -0.32
N ASN A 174 26.03 5.48 0.61
CA ASN A 174 25.49 5.04 1.90
C ASN A 174 23.97 4.84 1.86
N HIS A 175 23.38 4.84 0.64
CA HIS A 175 21.94 4.75 0.42
C HIS A 175 21.14 5.88 1.09
N LYS A 176 21.68 7.09 1.17
CA LYS A 176 20.94 8.25 1.60
C LYS A 176 20.41 9.01 0.40
N PRO A 177 19.12 9.42 0.43
CA PRO A 177 18.55 10.23 -0.64
C PRO A 177 19.25 11.60 -0.68
N VAL A 178 19.67 12.03 -1.86
CA VAL A 178 20.41 13.28 -2.08
C VAL A 178 19.51 14.32 -2.75
N ARG A 179 18.85 13.94 -3.85
CA ARG A 179 17.98 14.81 -4.65
C ARG A 179 16.96 13.99 -5.45
N VAL A 180 15.93 14.64 -5.91
CA VAL A 180 15.00 14.09 -6.88
C VAL A 180 15.54 14.40 -8.29
N ASP A 181 15.85 13.36 -9.05
CA ASP A 181 16.36 13.49 -10.43
C ASP A 181 15.24 13.72 -11.43
N ALA A 182 14.11 12.99 -11.27
CA ALA A 182 12.98 13.13 -12.17
C ALA A 182 11.64 12.89 -11.46
N VAL A 183 10.62 13.62 -11.90
CA VAL A 183 9.22 13.45 -11.50
C VAL A 183 8.37 13.28 -12.75
N VAL A 184 7.62 12.17 -12.83
CA VAL A 184 6.62 11.95 -13.87
C VAL A 184 5.24 12.04 -13.22
N ILE A 185 4.35 12.84 -13.80
CA ILE A 185 2.92 12.89 -13.46
C ILE A 185 2.12 12.68 -14.74
N SER A 186 1.25 11.67 -14.72
CA SER A 186 0.21 11.48 -15.73
C SER A 186 -1.13 11.60 -15.04
N THR A 187 -1.95 12.58 -15.43
CA THR A 187 -3.25 12.83 -14.79
C THR A 187 -4.34 13.05 -15.82
N GLN A 188 -5.44 12.35 -15.65
CA GLN A 188 -6.64 12.50 -16.46
C GLN A 188 -7.23 13.90 -16.25
N HIS A 189 -7.70 14.53 -17.31
CA HIS A 189 -8.21 15.90 -17.28
C HIS A 189 -9.38 16.13 -18.24
N ALA A 190 -10.11 17.22 -18.04
CA ALA A 190 -11.12 17.67 -18.98
C ALA A 190 -10.47 18.15 -20.29
N GLU A 191 -11.18 17.98 -21.40
CA GLU A 191 -10.72 18.42 -22.72
C GLU A 191 -10.52 19.92 -22.84
N THR A 192 -11.13 20.68 -21.93
CA THR A 192 -11.15 22.16 -21.95
C THR A 192 -9.89 22.82 -21.42
N VAL A 193 -9.00 22.09 -20.70
CA VAL A 193 -7.76 22.67 -20.16
C VAL A 193 -6.62 22.56 -21.17
N GLY A 194 -5.85 23.65 -21.31
CA GLY A 194 -4.64 23.68 -22.14
C GLY A 194 -3.46 22.98 -21.47
N ASN A 195 -2.56 22.42 -22.28
CA ASN A 195 -1.40 21.67 -21.76
C ASN A 195 -0.46 22.55 -20.91
N ASP A 196 -0.25 23.80 -21.28
CA ASP A 196 0.67 24.71 -20.56
C ASP A 196 0.10 25.09 -19.19
N GLU A 197 -1.22 25.39 -19.13
CA GLU A 197 -1.94 25.64 -17.88
C GLU A 197 -1.85 24.40 -16.97
N LEU A 198 -2.20 23.22 -17.48
CA LEU A 198 -2.12 21.96 -16.73
C LEU A 198 -0.72 21.72 -16.17
N ARG A 199 0.33 21.86 -16.99
CA ARG A 199 1.72 21.67 -16.57
C ARG A 199 2.15 22.63 -15.48
N SER A 200 1.81 23.93 -15.64
CA SER A 200 2.10 24.96 -14.66
C SER A 200 1.42 24.69 -13.31
N ASP A 201 0.13 24.32 -13.36
CA ASP A 201 -0.66 24.04 -12.18
C ASP A 201 -0.19 22.77 -11.44
N ILE A 202 0.08 21.68 -12.16
CA ILE A 202 0.61 20.45 -11.57
C ILE A 202 1.99 20.69 -10.93
N LEU A 203 2.87 21.44 -11.59
CA LEU A 203 4.16 21.79 -11.01
C LEU A 203 3.97 22.56 -9.69
N LYS A 204 3.13 23.58 -9.68
CA LYS A 204 2.94 24.48 -8.54
C LYS A 204 2.13 23.84 -7.40
N TYR A 205 0.98 23.26 -7.71
CA TYR A 205 0.01 22.83 -6.69
C TYR A 205 0.15 21.36 -6.28
N VAL A 206 0.93 20.58 -7.02
CA VAL A 206 1.16 19.18 -6.72
C VAL A 206 2.63 18.92 -6.40
N ILE A 207 3.54 19.12 -7.35
CA ILE A 207 4.95 18.73 -7.19
C ILE A 207 5.65 19.57 -6.13
N GLN A 208 5.65 20.90 -6.28
CA GLN A 208 6.31 21.82 -5.34
C GLN A 208 5.61 21.88 -3.97
N ALA A 209 4.33 21.52 -3.90
CA ALA A 209 3.60 21.45 -2.64
C ALA A 209 3.92 20.18 -1.82
N VAL A 210 4.46 19.14 -2.46
CA VAL A 210 4.71 17.83 -1.85
C VAL A 210 6.19 17.55 -1.63
N ILE A 211 7.02 17.81 -2.64
CA ILE A 211 8.45 17.49 -2.59
C ILE A 211 9.18 18.61 -1.84
N PRO A 212 9.92 18.28 -0.76
CA PRO A 212 10.71 19.27 -0.04
C PRO A 212 11.68 20.02 -0.95
N ALA A 213 11.73 21.34 -0.83
CA ALA A 213 12.52 22.20 -1.72
C ALA A 213 14.02 21.83 -1.78
N HIS A 214 14.58 21.34 -0.68
CA HIS A 214 15.98 20.91 -0.63
C HIS A 214 16.29 19.64 -1.45
N LEU A 215 15.28 18.91 -1.88
CA LEU A 215 15.42 17.76 -2.78
C LEU A 215 15.24 18.13 -4.26
N LEU A 216 14.83 19.35 -4.56
CA LEU A 216 14.65 19.87 -5.93
C LEU A 216 15.78 20.84 -6.28
N ASP A 217 16.27 20.76 -7.49
CA ASP A 217 17.28 21.66 -8.03
C ASP A 217 17.00 22.00 -9.50
N GLU A 218 17.91 22.76 -10.14
CA GLU A 218 17.79 23.17 -11.54
C GLU A 218 17.91 22.01 -12.53
N ASP A 219 18.53 20.90 -12.13
CA ASP A 219 18.69 19.69 -12.94
C ASP A 219 17.49 18.71 -12.79
N THR A 220 16.54 18.98 -11.88
CA THR A 220 15.35 18.13 -11.69
C THR A 220 14.44 18.17 -12.92
N LYS A 221 14.16 17.01 -13.49
CA LYS A 221 13.35 16.84 -14.71
C LYS A 221 11.88 16.63 -14.36
N TYR A 222 11.01 17.38 -15.02
CA TYR A 222 9.56 17.28 -14.83
C TYR A 222 8.89 16.80 -16.12
N HIS A 223 8.24 15.64 -16.06
CA HIS A 223 7.49 15.03 -17.14
C HIS A 223 5.99 15.02 -16.77
N ILE A 224 5.27 16.10 -17.13
CA ILE A 224 3.86 16.25 -16.81
C ILE A 224 3.05 16.05 -18.08
N ASN A 225 2.19 15.00 -18.09
CA ASN A 225 1.45 14.54 -19.27
C ASN A 225 2.33 14.59 -20.53
N PRO A 226 3.44 13.81 -20.61
CA PRO A 226 4.42 13.95 -21.68
C PRO A 226 3.84 13.62 -23.07
N THR A 227 2.75 12.85 -23.14
CA THR A 227 2.01 12.58 -24.38
C THR A 227 1.05 13.70 -24.80
N GLY A 228 0.91 14.73 -23.95
CA GLY A 228 0.10 15.92 -24.19
C GLY A 228 -1.36 15.81 -23.80
N ARG A 229 -2.06 14.71 -24.06
CA ARG A 229 -3.50 14.54 -23.80
C ARG A 229 -3.78 13.27 -23.01
N PHE A 230 -4.56 13.41 -21.91
CA PHE A 230 -5.05 12.29 -21.14
C PHE A 230 -6.50 12.55 -20.71
N VAL A 231 -7.42 12.52 -21.66
CA VAL A 231 -8.86 12.74 -21.45
C VAL A 231 -9.60 11.42 -21.22
N ILE A 232 -9.27 10.38 -22.00
CA ILE A 232 -9.81 9.04 -21.80
C ILE A 232 -8.92 8.34 -20.77
N GLY A 233 -9.52 7.90 -19.66
CA GLY A 233 -8.86 7.21 -18.56
C GLY A 233 -9.84 6.43 -17.71
N GLY A 234 -9.39 5.94 -16.56
CA GLY A 234 -10.18 5.06 -15.71
C GLY A 234 -10.56 3.75 -16.40
N PRO A 235 -11.64 3.07 -15.96
CA PRO A 235 -12.07 1.78 -16.53
C PRO A 235 -12.44 1.81 -18.01
N MET A 236 -12.64 2.98 -18.58
CA MET A 236 -12.84 3.14 -20.04
C MET A 236 -11.51 3.04 -20.80
N GLY A 237 -10.41 3.47 -20.19
CA GLY A 237 -9.08 3.47 -20.82
C GLY A 237 -8.32 2.18 -20.63
N ASP A 238 -8.47 1.53 -19.48
CA ASP A 238 -7.76 0.30 -19.13
C ASP A 238 -8.58 -0.54 -18.15
N THR A 239 -8.46 -1.87 -18.24
CA THR A 239 -9.12 -2.81 -17.34
C THR A 239 -8.42 -2.84 -15.99
N GLY A 240 -9.20 -2.76 -14.90
CA GLY A 240 -8.72 -2.90 -13.53
C GLY A 240 -9.00 -4.27 -12.93
N LEU A 241 -8.06 -4.78 -12.14
CA LEU A 241 -8.24 -6.00 -11.35
C LEU A 241 -7.63 -5.83 -9.96
N THR A 242 -8.25 -6.49 -8.97
CA THR A 242 -7.72 -6.58 -7.61
C THR A 242 -6.34 -7.23 -7.60
N GLY A 243 -5.41 -6.64 -6.85
CA GLY A 243 -4.08 -7.21 -6.64
C GLY A 243 -3.08 -7.04 -7.79
N ARG A 244 -3.30 -6.09 -8.69
CA ARG A 244 -2.37 -5.78 -9.79
C ARG A 244 -1.42 -4.62 -9.51
N LYS A 245 -1.46 -4.02 -8.33
CA LYS A 245 -0.58 -2.92 -7.92
C LYS A 245 0.20 -3.25 -6.64
N ILE A 246 0.60 -4.52 -6.48
CA ILE A 246 1.23 -5.05 -5.27
C ILE A 246 2.55 -4.36 -4.90
N ILE A 247 3.29 -3.85 -5.87
CA ILE A 247 4.53 -3.11 -5.62
C ILE A 247 4.23 -1.67 -5.17
N VAL A 248 3.19 -1.05 -5.74
CA VAL A 248 2.65 0.25 -5.27
C VAL A 248 2.10 0.12 -3.84
N ASP A 249 1.44 -0.98 -3.54
CA ASP A 249 0.87 -1.25 -2.21
C ASP A 249 1.92 -1.40 -1.12
N THR A 250 3.16 -1.70 -1.47
CA THR A 250 4.24 -2.02 -0.53
C THR A 250 5.38 -0.99 -0.56
N TYR A 251 6.52 -1.32 -1.13
CA TYR A 251 7.76 -0.53 -0.96
C TYR A 251 8.30 0.05 -2.28
N GLY A 252 7.51 0.04 -3.36
CA GLY A 252 7.91 0.61 -4.66
C GLY A 252 9.12 -0.06 -5.29
N GLY A 253 9.37 -1.33 -4.96
CA GLY A 253 10.50 -2.10 -5.47
C GLY A 253 11.76 -2.07 -4.59
N MET A 254 11.80 -1.27 -3.52
CA MET A 254 12.97 -1.23 -2.62
C MET A 254 13.05 -2.48 -1.73
N GLY A 255 11.93 -2.99 -1.25
CA GLY A 255 11.80 -4.28 -0.56
C GLY A 255 11.35 -5.37 -1.52
N ARG A 256 11.70 -6.64 -1.21
CA ARG A 256 11.21 -7.82 -1.92
C ARG A 256 9.70 -7.99 -1.73
N HIS A 257 9.07 -8.77 -2.59
CA HIS A 257 7.64 -9.08 -2.51
C HIS A 257 7.41 -10.58 -2.73
N GLY A 258 6.51 -11.17 -1.95
CA GLY A 258 6.18 -12.60 -2.05
C GLY A 258 5.14 -12.95 -3.12
N GLY A 259 4.52 -11.94 -3.75
CA GLY A 259 3.53 -12.10 -4.81
C GLY A 259 2.07 -12.07 -4.35
N GLY A 260 1.79 -12.24 -3.05
CA GLY A 260 0.42 -12.21 -2.50
C GLY A 260 -0.18 -10.79 -2.50
N ALA A 261 -1.37 -10.64 -3.09
CA ALA A 261 -2.16 -9.41 -3.00
C ALA A 261 -2.82 -9.28 -1.62
N PHE A 262 -3.11 -8.04 -1.19
CA PHE A 262 -3.73 -7.75 0.12
C PHE A 262 -5.24 -7.55 0.02
N SER A 263 -5.67 -6.67 -0.90
CA SER A 263 -7.06 -6.23 -0.98
C SER A 263 -8.02 -7.39 -1.21
N GLY A 264 -9.18 -7.32 -0.57
CA GLY A 264 -10.22 -8.34 -0.63
C GLY A 264 -10.00 -9.56 0.26
N LYS A 265 -8.86 -9.65 0.96
CA LYS A 265 -8.51 -10.78 1.84
C LYS A 265 -8.74 -10.39 3.32
N ASP A 266 -9.52 -11.19 4.05
CA ASP A 266 -9.65 -11.05 5.50
C ASP A 266 -8.34 -11.42 6.23
N PRO A 267 -8.14 -11.01 7.50
CA PRO A 267 -6.86 -11.16 8.19
C PRO A 267 -6.43 -12.60 8.49
N THR A 268 -7.27 -13.61 8.23
CA THR A 268 -6.84 -15.01 8.32
C THR A 268 -5.90 -15.42 7.17
N LYS A 269 -5.91 -14.67 6.08
CA LYS A 269 -4.99 -14.86 4.95
C LYS A 269 -3.64 -14.27 5.30
N VAL A 270 -2.63 -15.12 5.44
CA VAL A 270 -1.27 -14.74 5.82
C VAL A 270 -0.59 -13.80 4.80
N ASP A 271 -0.98 -13.87 3.54
CA ASP A 271 -0.54 -12.91 2.51
C ASP A 271 -0.67 -11.46 3.00
N ARG A 272 -1.78 -11.14 3.66
CA ARG A 272 -2.05 -9.80 4.19
C ARG A 272 -1.52 -9.66 5.61
N SER A 273 -1.96 -10.47 6.54
CA SER A 273 -1.67 -10.31 7.97
C SER A 273 -0.19 -10.47 8.29
N ALA A 274 0.50 -11.44 7.69
CA ALA A 274 1.92 -11.64 7.91
C ALA A 274 2.78 -10.59 7.19
N ALA A 275 2.36 -10.02 6.06
CA ALA A 275 3.02 -8.88 5.46
C ALA A 275 2.94 -7.64 6.37
N TYR A 276 1.79 -7.40 7.01
CA TYR A 276 1.63 -6.33 7.99
C TYR A 276 2.49 -6.57 9.24
N MET A 277 2.55 -7.81 9.73
CA MET A 277 3.45 -8.18 10.84
C MET A 277 4.92 -8.00 10.45
N ALA A 278 5.32 -8.42 9.26
CA ALA A 278 6.69 -8.25 8.78
C ALA A 278 7.08 -6.76 8.68
N ARG A 279 6.14 -5.88 8.22
CA ARG A 279 6.34 -4.42 8.28
C ARG A 279 6.48 -3.93 9.72
N TYR A 280 5.61 -4.35 10.62
CA TYR A 280 5.67 -3.98 12.03
C TYR A 280 7.01 -4.35 12.68
N ILE A 281 7.52 -5.55 12.39
CA ILE A 281 8.84 -6.01 12.87
C ILE A 281 9.95 -5.13 12.29
N ALA A 282 10.02 -4.99 10.97
CA ALA A 282 11.07 -4.22 10.29
C ALA A 282 11.11 -2.77 10.79
N LYS A 283 9.93 -2.15 10.94
CA LYS A 283 9.80 -0.78 11.43
C LYS A 283 10.31 -0.64 12.87
N ASN A 284 9.98 -1.57 13.76
CA ASN A 284 10.45 -1.56 15.14
C ASN A 284 11.97 -1.81 15.25
N ILE A 285 12.57 -2.65 14.41
CA ILE A 285 14.02 -2.88 14.35
C ILE A 285 14.75 -1.57 13.98
N VAL A 286 14.28 -0.86 12.96
CA VAL A 286 14.88 0.41 12.54
C VAL A 286 14.63 1.52 13.58
N ALA A 287 13.43 1.60 14.15
CA ALA A 287 13.09 2.55 15.21
C ALA A 287 13.91 2.31 16.48
N ALA A 288 14.21 1.04 16.80
CA ALA A 288 15.10 0.65 17.92
C ALA A 288 16.59 0.96 17.63
N LYS A 289 16.92 1.47 16.43
CA LYS A 289 18.29 1.74 15.98
C LYS A 289 19.20 0.51 15.94
N LEU A 290 18.63 -0.68 15.77
CA LEU A 290 19.41 -1.92 15.60
C LEU A 290 20.00 -2.02 14.19
N ALA A 291 19.38 -1.38 13.20
CA ALA A 291 19.87 -1.25 11.83
C ALA A 291 19.34 0.05 11.20
N ASP A 292 19.97 0.53 10.13
CA ASP A 292 19.48 1.67 9.35
C ASP A 292 18.50 1.22 8.25
N ARG A 293 18.60 -0.05 7.80
CA ARG A 293 17.68 -0.70 6.88
C ARG A 293 17.41 -2.11 7.37
N CYS A 294 16.18 -2.57 7.20
CA CYS A 294 15.78 -3.90 7.61
C CYS A 294 14.71 -4.46 6.68
N GLU A 295 14.93 -5.67 6.20
CA GLU A 295 13.93 -6.49 5.54
C GLU A 295 13.67 -7.76 6.35
N VAL A 296 12.40 -8.10 6.52
CA VAL A 296 11.96 -9.29 7.24
C VAL A 296 11.17 -10.17 6.29
N GLN A 297 11.54 -11.45 6.19
CA GLN A 297 10.74 -12.47 5.52
C GLN A 297 10.10 -13.40 6.56
N LEU A 298 8.81 -13.60 6.44
CA LEU A 298 8.06 -14.65 7.12
C LEU A 298 7.55 -15.65 6.08
N ALA A 299 7.73 -16.94 6.30
CA ALA A 299 7.21 -17.96 5.40
C ALA A 299 6.35 -18.96 6.17
N TYR A 300 5.25 -19.39 5.56
CA TYR A 300 4.30 -20.34 6.15
C TYR A 300 4.06 -21.52 5.23
N ALA A 301 3.73 -22.68 5.85
CA ALA A 301 3.17 -23.82 5.17
C ALA A 301 1.68 -23.96 5.51
N ILE A 302 0.88 -24.41 4.56
CA ILE A 302 -0.55 -24.62 4.77
C ILE A 302 -0.80 -25.55 5.97
N GLY A 303 -1.74 -25.20 6.85
CA GLY A 303 -2.09 -25.98 8.04
C GLY A 303 -1.10 -25.84 9.21
N VAL A 304 0.03 -25.16 9.06
CA VAL A 304 1.04 -24.97 10.10
C VAL A 304 0.92 -23.57 10.70
N ALA A 305 0.86 -23.47 12.03
CA ALA A 305 0.67 -22.21 12.73
C ALA A 305 1.97 -21.38 12.84
N GLU A 306 3.09 -22.05 13.19
CA GLU A 306 4.37 -21.36 13.29
C GLU A 306 4.99 -21.14 11.91
N PRO A 307 5.67 -20.00 11.67
CA PRO A 307 6.37 -19.79 10.42
C PRO A 307 7.49 -20.83 10.25
N VAL A 308 7.58 -21.41 9.05
CA VAL A 308 8.66 -22.35 8.68
C VAL A 308 10.00 -21.64 8.52
N SER A 309 9.98 -20.33 8.29
CA SER A 309 11.19 -19.51 8.18
C SER A 309 10.93 -18.08 8.66
N VAL A 310 11.91 -17.52 9.37
CA VAL A 310 12.03 -16.11 9.74
C VAL A 310 13.42 -15.66 9.35
N LEU A 311 13.53 -14.80 8.35
CA LEU A 311 14.79 -14.18 7.91
C LEU A 311 14.75 -12.69 8.22
N VAL A 312 15.87 -12.15 8.71
CA VAL A 312 16.07 -10.71 8.87
C VAL A 312 17.36 -10.33 8.14
N ASP A 313 17.22 -9.45 7.15
CA ASP A 313 18.36 -8.89 6.40
C ASP A 313 18.49 -7.40 6.74
N THR A 314 19.64 -7.02 7.25
CA THR A 314 19.96 -5.62 7.61
C THR A 314 20.82 -4.92 6.57
N PHE A 315 21.10 -5.56 5.44
CA PHE A 315 21.91 -5.01 4.34
C PHE A 315 23.27 -4.47 4.79
N GLY A 316 23.87 -5.13 5.79
CA GLY A 316 25.16 -4.71 6.35
C GLY A 316 25.09 -3.44 7.22
N THR A 317 23.89 -2.96 7.58
CA THR A 317 23.70 -1.74 8.41
C THR A 317 23.43 -2.04 9.88
N ALA A 318 23.50 -3.30 10.30
CA ALA A 318 23.30 -3.70 11.69
C ALA A 318 24.30 -2.99 12.63
N LYS A 319 23.79 -2.57 13.78
CA LYS A 319 24.57 -1.93 14.87
C LYS A 319 24.76 -2.87 16.06
N VAL A 320 24.26 -4.07 15.95
CA VAL A 320 24.40 -5.21 16.86
C VAL A 320 24.77 -6.44 16.05
N ASP A 321 25.10 -7.56 16.69
CA ASP A 321 25.34 -8.82 15.97
C ASP A 321 24.07 -9.21 15.18
N PRO A 322 24.12 -9.25 13.84
CA PRO A 322 22.94 -9.59 13.02
C PRO A 322 22.36 -10.97 13.34
N ALA A 323 23.17 -11.90 13.83
CA ALA A 323 22.72 -13.25 14.18
C ALA A 323 21.74 -13.27 15.37
N THR A 324 21.75 -12.25 16.22
CA THR A 324 20.85 -12.14 17.39
C THR A 324 19.48 -11.58 17.03
N ILE A 325 19.33 -10.88 15.91
CA ILE A 325 18.08 -10.16 15.57
C ILE A 325 16.91 -11.13 15.33
N PRO A 326 17.07 -12.26 14.63
CA PRO A 326 15.97 -13.24 14.48
C PRO A 326 15.44 -13.81 15.79
N ASP A 327 16.31 -14.01 16.79
CA ASP A 327 15.90 -14.47 18.11
C ASP A 327 15.12 -13.39 18.87
N LEU A 328 15.53 -12.13 18.76
CA LEU A 328 14.76 -11.00 19.30
C LEU A 328 13.37 -10.92 18.65
N VAL A 329 13.28 -11.14 17.35
CA VAL A 329 11.98 -11.18 16.65
C VAL A 329 11.08 -12.27 17.22
N ARG A 330 11.58 -13.48 17.35
CA ARG A 330 10.81 -14.63 17.92
C ARG A 330 10.40 -14.40 19.36
N ALA A 331 11.23 -13.73 20.16
CA ALA A 331 10.96 -13.45 21.57
C ALA A 331 9.90 -12.33 21.78
N HIS A 332 9.82 -11.34 20.87
CA HIS A 332 9.03 -10.14 21.09
C HIS A 332 7.76 -10.03 20.22
N PHE A 333 7.61 -10.86 19.17
CA PHE A 333 6.47 -10.83 18.26
C PHE A 333 5.77 -12.16 18.21
N LYS A 334 4.42 -12.14 18.15
CA LYS A 334 3.61 -13.34 17.95
C LYS A 334 3.48 -13.58 16.46
N LEU A 335 4.04 -14.68 15.97
CA LEU A 335 4.14 -14.95 14.54
C LEU A 335 3.11 -15.95 14.02
N THR A 336 2.32 -16.61 14.88
CA THR A 336 1.19 -17.42 14.43
C THR A 336 0.08 -16.56 13.80
N PRO A 337 -0.71 -17.06 12.82
CA PRO A 337 -1.79 -16.29 12.22
C PRO A 337 -2.72 -15.65 13.25
N LYS A 338 -3.15 -16.44 14.25
CA LYS A 338 -3.98 -15.95 15.37
C LYS A 338 -3.26 -14.88 16.19
N GLY A 339 -1.97 -15.10 16.52
CA GLY A 339 -1.17 -14.14 17.28
C GLY A 339 -0.98 -12.82 16.56
N ILE A 340 -0.82 -12.83 15.24
CA ILE A 340 -0.74 -11.64 14.40
C ILE A 340 -2.05 -10.85 14.44
N ILE A 341 -3.17 -11.53 14.19
CA ILE A 341 -4.52 -10.93 14.17
C ILE A 341 -4.81 -10.24 15.51
N GLU A 342 -4.52 -10.91 16.62
CA GLU A 342 -4.72 -10.37 17.96
C GLU A 342 -3.78 -9.19 18.25
N SER A 343 -2.48 -9.34 17.95
CA SER A 343 -1.47 -8.32 18.26
C SER A 343 -1.70 -7.01 17.49
N LEU A 344 -2.14 -7.12 16.24
CA LEU A 344 -2.40 -5.97 15.37
C LEU A 344 -3.88 -5.57 15.33
N ASN A 345 -4.76 -6.25 16.09
CA ASN A 345 -6.20 -5.98 16.17
C ASN A 345 -6.85 -5.85 14.78
N LEU A 346 -6.68 -6.88 13.95
CA LEU A 346 -7.03 -6.83 12.53
C LEU A 346 -8.49 -7.16 12.21
N ARG A 347 -9.31 -7.62 13.17
CA ARG A 347 -10.74 -7.94 12.92
C ARG A 347 -11.64 -6.71 13.04
N ARG A 348 -11.32 -5.67 12.27
CA ARG A 348 -12.02 -4.38 12.23
C ARG A 348 -12.26 -3.96 10.78
N PRO A 349 -13.28 -3.13 10.50
CA PRO A 349 -13.50 -2.58 9.15
C PRO A 349 -12.55 -1.40 8.88
N ILE A 350 -11.30 -1.71 8.55
CA ILE A 350 -10.20 -0.75 8.37
C ILE A 350 -9.53 -0.85 7.00
N TYR A 351 -10.03 -1.72 6.13
CA TYR A 351 -9.30 -2.17 4.96
C TYR A 351 -9.50 -1.31 3.73
N CYS A 352 -10.71 -0.80 3.47
CA CYS A 352 -10.97 0.05 2.30
C CYS A 352 -10.01 1.25 2.22
N LYS A 353 -9.67 1.87 3.35
CA LYS A 353 -8.73 2.99 3.40
C LYS A 353 -7.27 2.61 3.18
N THR A 354 -6.90 1.32 3.24
CA THR A 354 -5.57 0.85 2.90
C THR A 354 -5.39 0.69 1.39
N ALA A 355 -6.48 0.51 0.66
CA ALA A 355 -6.50 0.10 -0.73
C ALA A 355 -6.01 1.15 -1.74
N ALA A 356 -5.70 2.37 -1.30
CA ALA A 356 -5.07 3.41 -2.12
C ALA A 356 -3.97 4.11 -1.34
N TYR A 357 -2.94 4.60 -2.06
CA TYR A 357 -1.81 5.36 -1.50
C TYR A 357 -0.87 4.56 -0.58
N GLY A 358 -0.81 3.25 -0.78
CA GLY A 358 0.05 2.32 -0.05
C GLY A 358 -0.51 1.85 1.30
N HIS A 359 -0.16 0.62 1.66
CA HIS A 359 -0.55 0.01 2.93
C HIS A 359 0.41 0.37 4.07
N PHE A 360 1.59 0.91 3.75
CA PHE A 360 2.67 1.19 4.70
C PHE A 360 3.10 2.65 4.68
N GLY A 361 3.71 3.11 5.78
CA GLY A 361 4.25 4.46 5.91
C GLY A 361 3.18 5.54 6.13
N ARG A 362 2.05 5.20 6.72
CA ARG A 362 0.93 6.13 6.95
C ARG A 362 0.63 6.27 8.44
N ASN A 363 0.46 7.53 8.89
CA ASN A 363 0.14 7.87 10.27
C ASN A 363 -1.38 7.84 10.53
N ASP A 364 -2.02 6.69 10.27
CA ASP A 364 -3.42 6.44 10.59
C ASP A 364 -3.51 5.61 11.87
N ALA A 365 -4.33 6.03 12.84
CA ALA A 365 -4.48 5.35 14.12
C ALA A 365 -4.96 3.88 14.00
N ASP A 366 -5.64 3.55 12.91
CA ASP A 366 -6.08 2.19 12.65
C ASP A 366 -4.98 1.29 12.06
N PHE A 367 -3.89 1.86 11.56
CA PHE A 367 -2.79 1.11 10.95
C PHE A 367 -1.79 0.68 12.04
N THR A 368 -2.21 -0.25 12.88
CA THR A 368 -1.47 -0.73 14.06
C THR A 368 -0.10 -1.31 13.72
N TRP A 369 0.10 -1.78 12.50
CA TRP A 369 1.41 -2.26 12.00
C TRP A 369 2.43 -1.15 11.76
N GLU A 370 2.02 0.10 11.86
CA GLU A 370 2.93 1.26 11.79
C GLU A 370 3.40 1.74 13.17
N ALA A 371 2.93 1.13 14.27
CA ALA A 371 3.38 1.46 15.61
C ALA A 371 4.85 1.06 15.86
N THR A 372 5.54 1.83 16.69
CA THR A 372 6.94 1.58 17.11
C THR A 372 7.06 1.27 18.61
N ASP A 373 5.99 0.75 19.20
CA ASP A 373 5.84 0.46 20.62
C ASP A 373 6.78 -0.64 21.16
N LYS A 374 7.37 -1.44 20.27
CA LYS A 374 8.36 -2.47 20.61
C LYS A 374 9.80 -1.95 20.57
N ALA A 375 10.04 -0.76 20.00
CA ALA A 375 11.41 -0.27 19.76
C ALA A 375 12.25 -0.18 21.04
N ALA A 376 11.72 0.38 22.13
CA ALA A 376 12.44 0.50 23.41
C ALA A 376 12.80 -0.88 24.02
N LYS A 377 11.86 -1.84 23.92
CA LYS A 377 12.10 -3.21 24.42
C LYS A 377 13.17 -3.94 23.60
N LEU A 378 13.13 -3.78 22.27
CA LEU A 378 14.14 -4.36 21.39
C LEU A 378 15.53 -3.76 21.63
N ALA A 379 15.64 -2.43 21.78
CA ALA A 379 16.89 -1.75 22.10
C ALA A 379 17.48 -2.26 23.42
N SER A 380 16.66 -2.34 24.47
CA SER A 380 17.09 -2.85 25.79
C SER A 380 17.54 -4.32 25.72
N ALA A 381 16.78 -5.18 25.05
CA ALA A 381 17.11 -6.61 24.89
C ALA A 381 18.39 -6.84 24.06
N ALA A 382 18.69 -5.93 23.12
CA ALA A 382 19.89 -5.95 22.30
C ALA A 382 21.10 -5.27 22.97
N GLY A 383 20.96 -4.71 24.19
CA GLY A 383 22.04 -3.99 24.89
C GLY A 383 22.38 -2.62 24.27
N VAL A 384 21.51 -2.06 23.46
CA VAL A 384 21.62 -0.71 22.89
C VAL A 384 20.90 0.27 23.83
N GLY A 385 21.51 1.41 24.12
CA GLY A 385 20.89 2.45 24.96
C GLY A 385 19.53 2.91 24.40
N GLU A 386 18.62 3.34 25.29
CA GLU A 386 17.25 3.72 24.91
C GLU A 386 17.22 4.69 23.71
N PRO A 387 16.39 4.42 22.70
CA PRO A 387 16.14 5.39 21.65
C PRO A 387 15.44 6.61 22.27
N ALA A 388 15.87 7.83 21.89
CA ALA A 388 15.19 9.05 22.33
C ALA A 388 13.69 8.94 22.02
N ALA A 389 12.83 9.30 22.98
CA ALA A 389 11.39 9.20 22.83
C ALA A 389 10.93 9.86 21.53
N ALA A 390 10.21 9.11 20.70
CA ALA A 390 9.55 9.67 19.52
C ALA A 390 8.55 10.71 20.00
N HIS A 391 8.71 11.97 19.61
CA HIS A 391 7.70 12.99 19.83
C HIS A 391 6.39 12.55 19.17
N LYS A 392 5.30 12.55 19.96
CA LYS A 392 3.93 12.25 19.56
C LYS A 392 3.41 13.25 18.54
#